data_6ade5d2d10bab1276c6d2a9c9c2d6b9c
#
_entry.id   6ade5d2d10bab1276c6d2a9c9c2d6b9c
#
_cell.length_a   1.000
_cell.length_b   1.000
_cell.length_c   1.000
_cell.angle_alpha   90.00
_cell.angle_beta   90.00
_cell.angle_gamma   90.00
#
_symmetry.space_group_name_H-M   'P 1'
#
loop_
_entity.id
_entity.type
_entity.pdbx_description
1 polymer ?
#
loop_
_entity_poly.entity_id
_entity_poly.type
_entity_poly.pdbx_seq_one_letter_code
_entity_poly.pdbx_strand_id
1 'polypeptide(L)'
;MTARLRTARSTGMLLLALLAAACTRTGAGPAAPAATPAASATAPAGAVATGAYPDLFAEAGYARAEVEAKIQVAFQQLFHGDQAQQAVYYEDGSNEHGPLAYIHDVNSGDVRSEGMSYGMMIAVQLDRKAEFDAIWNWAVTHMYQDDPAHPAYGYFAWSVRTDGVPIDEMPAPDGEEYFITALYFAAERWGEGDGRYDYRAQAERLLADILHRQPITGMTARGQMTAVNLFDHQAKMVRFTPDLANAAHTDASYHLPAFYEVWARVGPQADRAFWREAALVSRDYFARAAHPRTALTPDYGNFDGTPWAAPWRPESADFRYDAWRSAMNWSVDWSWWALDPRQVEMSNRLQAFFEAQGMADYQSLYTLDGKPLGGGQTTGLVATNAVASLAADHPRRLAFVRALWEQPVPSGQHRYYDGMLYLMALLHCSGDFRAWLPEHADDGN
;
A
#
# COMPACT_ATOMS: atom_id res chain seq x y z
N MET A 1 -58.80 -2.31 25.01
CA MET A 1 -58.96 -3.13 26.25
C MET A 1 -57.70 -2.94 27.07
N THR A 2 -57.93 -2.35 28.21
CA THR A 2 -57.03 -1.88 29.27
C THR A 2 -56.56 -3.02 30.20
N ALA A 3 -55.32 -2.94 30.69
CA ALA A 3 -54.89 -3.27 32.06
C ALA A 3 -53.35 -3.16 32.16
N ARG A 4 -52.82 -2.17 32.74
CA ARG A 4 -52.46 -1.76 34.12
C ARG A 4 -51.28 -2.53 34.73
N LEU A 5 -50.23 -1.71 34.92
CA LEU A 5 -49.20 -1.65 35.99
C LEU A 5 -49.26 -2.65 37.16
N ARG A 6 -48.08 -3.08 37.61
CA ARG A 6 -47.73 -3.10 39.05
C ARG A 6 -46.23 -2.95 39.28
N THR A 7 -45.89 -1.94 40.04
CA THR A 7 -44.62 -1.62 40.71
C THR A 7 -44.44 -2.46 41.96
N ALA A 8 -43.21 -2.85 42.29
CA ALA A 8 -42.83 -3.21 43.66
C ALA A 8 -41.42 -2.64 43.96
N ARG A 9 -41.42 -1.72 44.92
CA ARG A 9 -40.24 -1.25 45.68
C ARG A 9 -40.02 -2.21 46.85
N SER A 10 -38.77 -2.51 47.21
CA SER A 10 -38.41 -2.87 48.56
C SER A 10 -37.02 -2.35 48.93
N THR A 11 -37.05 -1.61 49.99
CA THR A 11 -36.01 -0.96 50.79
C THR A 11 -35.38 -1.94 51.80
N GLY A 12 -34.15 -1.70 52.21
CA GLY A 12 -33.58 -2.20 53.45
C GLY A 12 -32.14 -2.68 53.27
N MET A 13 -31.14 -2.39 54.03
CA MET A 13 -30.93 -1.74 55.31
C MET A 13 -29.40 -1.80 55.54
N LEU A 14 -28.85 -0.71 55.99
CA LEU A 14 -27.45 -0.53 56.42
C LEU A 14 -27.18 -1.38 57.67
N LEU A 15 -26.01 -2.05 57.75
CA LEU A 15 -25.43 -2.45 59.04
C LEU A 15 -23.94 -2.04 59.08
N LEU A 16 -23.65 -1.09 59.96
CA LEU A 16 -22.31 -0.70 60.41
C LEU A 16 -21.86 -1.72 61.47
N ALA A 17 -20.63 -2.22 61.36
CA ALA A 17 -19.94 -2.85 62.46
C ALA A 17 -18.51 -2.30 62.56
N LEU A 18 -18.29 -1.48 63.60
CA LEU A 18 -16.96 -1.12 64.12
C LEU A 18 -16.38 -2.31 64.88
N LEU A 19 -15.13 -2.64 64.67
CA LEU A 19 -14.31 -3.37 65.64
C LEU A 19 -12.87 -2.82 65.68
N ALA A 20 -12.42 -2.68 66.90
CA ALA A 20 -11.27 -1.91 67.37
C ALA A 20 -9.92 -2.58 67.12
N ALA A 21 -8.89 -1.76 67.21
CA ALA A 21 -7.47 -2.04 67.11
C ALA A 21 -6.93 -2.98 68.17
N ALA A 22 -5.98 -3.84 67.79
CA ALA A 22 -4.98 -4.39 68.68
C ALA A 22 -3.61 -4.35 67.96
N CYS A 23 -2.69 -3.54 68.54
CA CYS A 23 -1.28 -3.50 68.13
C CYS A 23 -0.57 -4.78 68.64
N THR A 24 0.08 -5.50 67.72
CA THR A 24 1.23 -6.36 68.12
C THR A 24 2.40 -6.06 67.13
N ARG A 25 3.48 -5.53 67.73
CA ARG A 25 4.77 -5.43 67.09
C ARG A 25 5.38 -6.84 66.95
N THR A 26 5.78 -7.22 65.74
CA THR A 26 6.72 -8.33 65.53
C THR A 26 7.73 -7.90 64.45
N GLY A 27 8.95 -8.29 64.69
CA GLY A 27 10.21 -7.93 64.17
C GLY A 27 10.38 -7.74 62.63
N ALA A 28 11.26 -6.79 62.31
CA ALA A 28 11.78 -6.58 60.97
C ALA A 28 12.67 -7.75 60.55
N GLY A 29 12.20 -8.49 59.53
CA GLY A 29 13.05 -9.38 58.74
C GLY A 29 13.81 -8.56 57.67
N PRO A 30 14.94 -9.05 57.16
CA PRO A 30 15.76 -8.31 56.20
C PRO A 30 14.98 -8.07 54.89
N ALA A 31 14.99 -6.84 54.43
CA ALA A 31 14.39 -6.40 53.18
C ALA A 31 14.98 -7.20 51.99
N ALA A 32 14.13 -7.80 51.19
CA ALA A 32 14.50 -8.39 49.89
C ALA A 32 15.08 -7.29 48.99
N PRO A 33 16.12 -7.56 48.19
CA PRO A 33 16.66 -6.59 47.27
C PRO A 33 15.58 -6.10 46.30
N ALA A 34 15.45 -4.79 46.12
CA ALA A 34 14.55 -4.19 45.17
C ALA A 34 14.86 -4.76 43.79
N ALA A 35 13.81 -5.31 43.12
CA ALA A 35 13.93 -5.74 41.73
C ALA A 35 14.35 -4.51 40.89
N THR A 36 15.47 -4.63 40.22
CA THR A 36 15.91 -3.66 39.20
C THR A 36 14.77 -3.51 38.20
N PRO A 37 14.28 -2.31 37.86
CA PRO A 37 13.29 -2.17 36.81
C PRO A 37 13.87 -2.78 35.53
N ALA A 38 13.11 -3.72 34.96
CA ALA A 38 13.45 -4.26 33.64
C ALA A 38 13.66 -3.08 32.69
N ALA A 39 14.80 -3.07 32.00
CA ALA A 39 15.07 -2.08 30.98
C ALA A 39 13.85 -2.02 30.03
N SER A 40 13.21 -0.89 29.93
CA SER A 40 12.12 -0.66 28.99
C SER A 40 12.69 -0.99 27.61
N ALA A 41 12.20 -2.04 26.98
CA ALA A 41 12.59 -2.36 25.61
C ALA A 41 12.26 -1.11 24.78
N THR A 42 13.28 -0.47 24.23
CA THR A 42 13.09 0.61 23.26
C THR A 42 12.23 0.08 22.14
N ALA A 43 11.17 0.80 21.78
CA ALA A 43 10.34 0.46 20.62
C ALA A 43 11.24 0.26 19.38
N PRO A 44 10.95 -0.72 18.51
CA PRO A 44 11.75 -0.94 17.32
C PRO A 44 11.75 0.33 16.47
N ALA A 45 12.92 0.71 15.95
CA ALA A 45 13.03 1.82 15.02
C ALA A 45 12.97 1.30 13.58
N GLY A 46 12.22 1.97 12.71
CA GLY A 46 12.08 1.61 11.31
C GLY A 46 13.36 1.85 10.49
N ALA A 47 13.39 1.31 9.29
CA ALA A 47 14.55 1.39 8.39
C ALA A 47 14.91 2.84 8.02
N VAL A 48 13.93 3.75 7.93
CA VAL A 48 14.18 5.16 7.64
C VAL A 48 15.01 5.81 8.77
N ALA A 49 14.68 5.51 10.01
CA ALA A 49 15.41 6.07 11.15
C ALA A 49 16.78 5.43 11.37
N THR A 50 16.96 4.17 11.00
CA THR A 50 18.20 3.41 11.22
C THR A 50 19.15 3.39 10.03
N GLY A 51 18.65 3.70 8.82
CA GLY A 51 19.36 3.49 7.55
C GLY A 51 19.50 2.02 7.15
N ALA A 52 18.99 1.07 7.96
CA ALA A 52 19.11 -0.36 7.74
C ALA A 52 17.81 -1.00 7.24
N TYR A 53 17.73 -1.24 5.96
CA TYR A 53 16.60 -1.93 5.33
C TYR A 53 16.79 -3.44 5.44
N PRO A 54 15.77 -4.21 5.86
CA PRO A 54 15.87 -5.66 6.02
C PRO A 54 16.20 -6.37 4.71
N ASP A 55 17.23 -7.23 4.70
CA ASP A 55 17.54 -8.15 3.60
C ASP A 55 17.05 -9.55 3.98
N LEU A 56 15.80 -9.85 3.61
CA LEU A 56 15.15 -11.11 3.90
C LEU A 56 15.75 -12.28 3.10
N PHE A 57 16.33 -12.01 1.94
CA PHE A 57 17.03 -13.03 1.17
C PHE A 57 18.33 -13.45 1.85
N ALA A 58 19.10 -12.50 2.39
CA ALA A 58 20.27 -12.83 3.19
C ALA A 58 19.89 -13.65 4.46
N GLU A 59 18.80 -13.28 5.13
CA GLU A 59 18.26 -14.06 6.26
C GLU A 59 17.79 -15.46 5.85
N ALA A 60 17.30 -15.62 4.61
CA ALA A 60 16.92 -16.93 4.05
C ALA A 60 18.12 -17.75 3.58
N GLY A 61 19.34 -17.18 3.57
CA GLY A 61 20.59 -17.85 3.23
C GLY A 61 21.10 -17.65 1.80
N TYR A 62 20.52 -16.70 1.04
CA TYR A 62 20.97 -16.39 -0.32
C TYR A 62 22.10 -15.34 -0.31
N ALA A 63 23.09 -15.52 -1.19
CA ALA A 63 24.19 -14.58 -1.31
C ALA A 63 23.73 -13.27 -2.03
N ARG A 64 24.24 -12.12 -1.58
CA ARG A 64 23.89 -10.82 -2.16
C ARG A 64 24.06 -10.76 -3.67
N ALA A 65 25.17 -11.32 -4.20
CA ALA A 65 25.43 -11.36 -5.64
C ALA A 65 24.38 -12.17 -6.43
N GLU A 66 23.82 -13.23 -5.83
CA GLU A 66 22.75 -14.02 -6.45
C GLU A 66 21.44 -13.25 -6.46
N VAL A 67 21.16 -12.49 -5.39
CA VAL A 67 19.98 -11.62 -5.28
C VAL A 67 20.03 -10.51 -6.30
N GLU A 68 21.16 -9.80 -6.42
CA GLU A 68 21.38 -8.75 -7.42
C GLU A 68 21.25 -9.31 -8.85
N ALA A 69 21.84 -10.47 -9.13
CA ALA A 69 21.71 -11.10 -10.44
C ALA A 69 20.25 -11.45 -10.76
N LYS A 70 19.49 -11.97 -9.80
CA LYS A 70 18.07 -12.31 -9.98
C LYS A 70 17.23 -11.05 -10.28
N ILE A 71 17.45 -9.95 -9.54
CA ILE A 71 16.78 -8.67 -9.76
C ILE A 71 17.10 -8.15 -11.17
N GLN A 72 18.38 -8.16 -11.58
CA GLN A 72 18.77 -7.71 -12.91
C GLN A 72 18.18 -8.57 -14.04
N VAL A 73 18.12 -9.89 -13.87
CA VAL A 73 17.48 -10.80 -14.83
C VAL A 73 15.97 -10.49 -14.93
N ALA A 74 15.29 -10.27 -13.81
CA ALA A 74 13.88 -9.93 -13.79
C ALA A 74 13.62 -8.57 -14.48
N PHE A 75 14.43 -7.54 -14.17
CA PHE A 75 14.33 -6.25 -14.81
C PHE A 75 14.57 -6.34 -16.32
N GLN A 76 15.64 -7.00 -16.74
CA GLN A 76 15.96 -7.18 -18.16
C GLN A 76 14.85 -7.91 -18.91
N GLN A 77 14.26 -8.94 -18.33
CA GLN A 77 13.17 -9.67 -18.96
C GLN A 77 11.89 -8.83 -19.08
N LEU A 78 11.48 -8.15 -18.01
CA LEU A 78 10.22 -7.40 -17.97
C LEU A 78 10.29 -6.07 -18.71
N PHE A 79 11.47 -5.43 -18.77
CA PHE A 79 11.63 -4.13 -19.42
C PHE A 79 12.24 -4.23 -20.82
N HIS A 80 13.13 -5.17 -21.06
CA HIS A 80 13.90 -5.24 -22.32
C HIS A 80 13.90 -6.63 -22.96
N GLY A 81 13.05 -7.54 -22.49
CA GLY A 81 12.91 -8.88 -23.04
C GLY A 81 12.08 -8.95 -24.32
N ASP A 82 11.79 -10.15 -24.76
CA ASP A 82 10.93 -10.38 -25.92
C ASP A 82 9.52 -9.84 -25.69
N GLN A 83 9.08 -8.94 -26.54
CA GLN A 83 7.76 -8.28 -26.42
C GLN A 83 6.59 -9.25 -26.56
N ALA A 84 6.75 -10.38 -27.25
CA ALA A 84 5.66 -11.33 -27.41
C ALA A 84 5.37 -12.13 -26.12
N GLN A 85 6.41 -12.39 -25.29
CA GLN A 85 6.29 -13.30 -24.16
C GLN A 85 6.79 -12.75 -22.81
N GLN A 86 7.66 -11.73 -22.80
CA GLN A 86 8.42 -11.34 -21.62
C GLN A 86 8.19 -9.90 -21.18
N ALA A 87 8.38 -8.95 -22.08
CA ALA A 87 8.35 -7.54 -21.75
C ALA A 87 6.94 -7.04 -21.43
N VAL A 88 6.88 -6.11 -20.48
CA VAL A 88 5.72 -5.26 -20.19
C VAL A 88 6.00 -3.79 -20.51
N TYR A 89 7.28 -3.41 -20.61
CA TYR A 89 7.73 -2.07 -21.02
C TYR A 89 7.85 -2.00 -22.54
N TYR A 90 7.23 -0.98 -23.15
CA TYR A 90 7.18 -0.78 -24.59
C TYR A 90 7.61 0.65 -24.92
N GLU A 91 8.64 0.79 -25.75
CA GLU A 91 9.05 2.08 -26.32
C GLU A 91 8.02 2.56 -27.36
N ASP A 92 7.70 3.85 -27.34
CA ASP A 92 6.69 4.49 -28.18
C ASP A 92 7.23 5.77 -28.86
N GLY A 93 8.43 5.70 -29.38
CA GLY A 93 9.10 6.81 -30.07
C GLY A 93 9.49 7.94 -29.14
N SER A 94 9.23 9.20 -29.55
CA SER A 94 9.60 10.39 -28.79
C SER A 94 8.76 11.61 -29.17
N ASN A 95 8.67 12.60 -28.29
CA ASN A 95 8.12 13.93 -28.55
C ASN A 95 9.15 15.02 -28.22
N GLU A 96 8.73 16.30 -28.18
CA GLU A 96 9.60 17.44 -27.84
C GLU A 96 10.21 17.38 -26.44
N HIS A 97 9.69 16.52 -25.55
CA HIS A 97 10.20 16.32 -24.20
C HIS A 97 11.13 15.11 -24.06
N GLY A 98 11.28 14.30 -25.10
CA GLY A 98 12.18 13.15 -25.12
C GLY A 98 11.49 11.82 -25.43
N PRO A 99 12.11 10.68 -25.09
CA PRO A 99 11.56 9.35 -25.32
C PRO A 99 10.22 9.14 -24.64
N LEU A 100 9.39 8.30 -25.26
CA LEU A 100 8.09 7.84 -24.74
C LEU A 100 8.14 6.33 -24.55
N ALA A 101 7.61 5.85 -23.41
CA ALA A 101 7.42 4.42 -23.17
C ALA A 101 6.26 4.18 -22.21
N TYR A 102 5.62 3.00 -22.31
CA TYR A 102 4.53 2.62 -21.44
C TYR A 102 4.67 1.20 -20.88
N ILE A 103 3.98 0.96 -19.78
CA ILE A 103 3.80 -0.39 -19.20
C ILE A 103 2.47 -0.95 -19.69
N HIS A 104 2.52 -2.04 -20.40
CA HIS A 104 1.38 -2.66 -21.08
C HIS A 104 0.76 -3.78 -20.23
N ASP A 105 -0.51 -3.66 -19.86
CA ASP A 105 -1.27 -4.83 -19.46
C ASP A 105 -1.63 -5.65 -20.70
N VAL A 106 -0.76 -6.56 -21.04
CA VAL A 106 -0.87 -7.39 -22.24
C VAL A 106 -2.06 -8.35 -22.21
N ASN A 107 -2.60 -8.63 -21.03
CA ASN A 107 -3.79 -9.47 -20.87
C ASN A 107 -5.07 -8.69 -21.24
N SER A 108 -5.15 -7.44 -20.80
CA SER A 108 -6.31 -6.57 -21.05
C SER A 108 -6.17 -5.74 -22.32
N GLY A 109 -4.94 -5.59 -22.84
CA GLY A 109 -4.64 -4.85 -24.05
C GLY A 109 -4.68 -3.33 -23.83
N ASP A 110 -4.45 -2.87 -22.58
CA ASP A 110 -4.48 -1.47 -22.19
C ASP A 110 -3.22 -1.04 -21.42
N VAL A 111 -3.12 0.26 -21.16
CA VAL A 111 -2.10 0.89 -20.33
C VAL A 111 -2.82 1.47 -19.12
N ARG A 112 -2.34 1.13 -17.91
CA ARG A 112 -2.95 1.53 -16.64
C ARG A 112 -2.05 2.45 -15.84
N SER A 113 -2.65 3.42 -15.15
CA SER A 113 -1.91 4.31 -14.24
C SER A 113 -1.18 3.52 -13.14
N GLU A 114 -1.77 2.40 -12.65
CA GLU A 114 -1.13 1.43 -11.77
C GLU A 114 0.20 0.94 -12.34
N GLY A 115 0.19 0.35 -13.54
CA GLY A 115 1.41 -0.19 -14.16
C GLY A 115 2.45 0.87 -14.48
N MET A 116 2.02 2.04 -14.96
CA MET A 116 2.90 3.16 -15.26
C MET A 116 3.61 3.65 -14.00
N SER A 117 2.89 3.85 -12.91
CA SER A 117 3.44 4.31 -11.64
C SER A 117 4.34 3.26 -10.96
N TYR A 118 4.01 1.97 -11.08
CA TYR A 118 4.89 0.87 -10.63
C TYR A 118 6.18 0.82 -11.46
N GLY A 119 6.07 1.01 -12.78
CA GLY A 119 7.25 1.09 -13.66
C GLY A 119 8.19 2.21 -13.24
N MET A 120 7.66 3.40 -12.94
CA MET A 120 8.45 4.52 -12.41
C MET A 120 9.06 4.19 -11.04
N MET A 121 8.29 3.59 -10.13
CA MET A 121 8.81 3.20 -8.81
C MET A 121 9.94 2.18 -8.93
N ILE A 122 9.80 1.15 -9.75
CA ILE A 122 10.87 0.17 -10.02
C ILE A 122 12.09 0.87 -10.61
N ALA A 123 11.88 1.75 -11.59
CA ALA A 123 12.97 2.46 -12.27
C ALA A 123 13.76 3.36 -11.30
N VAL A 124 13.08 4.11 -10.42
CA VAL A 124 13.78 4.94 -9.44
C VAL A 124 14.52 4.10 -8.39
N GLN A 125 13.98 2.97 -7.97
CA GLN A 125 14.68 2.09 -7.04
C GLN A 125 15.94 1.46 -7.66
N LEU A 126 15.90 1.13 -8.94
CA LEU A 126 17.01 0.51 -9.68
C LEU A 126 17.99 1.49 -10.35
N ASP A 127 17.84 2.80 -10.16
CA ASP A 127 18.65 3.83 -10.81
C ASP A 127 18.54 3.80 -12.36
N ARG A 128 17.31 3.68 -12.85
CA ARG A 128 16.98 3.61 -14.28
C ARG A 128 16.26 4.88 -14.74
N LYS A 129 17.01 5.99 -14.74
CA LYS A 129 16.45 7.32 -15.05
C LYS A 129 15.84 7.39 -16.45
N ALA A 130 16.43 6.74 -17.42
CA ALA A 130 15.96 6.80 -18.83
C ALA A 130 14.55 6.16 -18.96
N GLU A 131 14.35 4.99 -18.36
CA GLU A 131 13.05 4.30 -18.33
C GLU A 131 12.04 5.09 -17.51
N PHE A 132 12.43 5.65 -16.37
CA PHE A 132 11.60 6.53 -15.55
C PHE A 132 11.07 7.73 -16.34
N ASP A 133 11.96 8.46 -16.98
CA ASP A 133 11.63 9.67 -17.76
C ASP A 133 10.72 9.34 -18.94
N ALA A 134 10.96 8.23 -19.63
CA ALA A 134 10.16 7.81 -20.77
C ALA A 134 8.73 7.41 -20.35
N ILE A 135 8.57 6.69 -19.22
CA ILE A 135 7.26 6.33 -18.66
C ILE A 135 6.53 7.59 -18.22
N TRP A 136 7.19 8.48 -17.48
CA TRP A 136 6.60 9.74 -17.01
C TRP A 136 6.17 10.63 -18.17
N ASN A 137 7.01 10.76 -19.20
CA ASN A 137 6.70 11.51 -20.40
C ASN A 137 5.44 10.97 -21.10
N TRP A 138 5.32 9.66 -21.21
CA TRP A 138 4.15 9.03 -21.83
C TRP A 138 2.89 9.24 -20.98
N ALA A 139 2.97 9.05 -19.66
CA ALA A 139 1.84 9.24 -18.75
C ALA A 139 1.29 10.67 -18.83
N VAL A 140 2.18 11.68 -18.78
CA VAL A 140 1.76 13.10 -18.89
C VAL A 140 1.18 13.42 -20.27
N THR A 141 1.69 12.77 -21.32
CA THR A 141 1.25 13.06 -22.70
C THR A 141 -0.10 12.43 -23.04
N HIS A 142 -0.41 11.23 -22.49
CA HIS A 142 -1.55 10.43 -22.94
C HIS A 142 -2.60 10.15 -21.88
N MET A 143 -2.26 10.24 -20.60
CA MET A 143 -3.17 9.89 -19.51
C MET A 143 -3.62 11.11 -18.70
N TYR A 144 -2.78 12.15 -18.61
CA TYR A 144 -3.08 13.34 -17.80
C TYR A 144 -4.20 14.17 -18.41
N GLN A 145 -5.23 14.47 -17.63
CA GLN A 145 -6.35 15.30 -18.04
C GLN A 145 -6.08 16.78 -17.73
N ASP A 146 -5.84 17.57 -18.76
CA ASP A 146 -5.48 18.99 -18.67
C ASP A 146 -6.62 19.98 -19.04
N ASP A 147 -7.80 19.48 -19.45
CA ASP A 147 -8.99 20.32 -19.66
C ASP A 147 -9.63 20.70 -18.32
N PRO A 148 -9.62 21.99 -17.92
CA PRO A 148 -10.18 22.43 -16.64
C PRO A 148 -11.70 22.27 -16.53
N ALA A 149 -12.41 22.01 -17.63
CA ALA A 149 -13.84 21.73 -17.64
C ALA A 149 -14.17 20.23 -17.44
N HIS A 150 -13.16 19.38 -17.56
CA HIS A 150 -13.35 17.94 -17.44
C HIS A 150 -13.39 17.50 -15.96
N PRO A 151 -14.28 16.58 -15.54
CA PRO A 151 -14.35 16.10 -14.16
C PRO A 151 -13.03 15.53 -13.64
N ALA A 152 -12.22 14.89 -14.47
CA ALA A 152 -10.92 14.32 -14.07
C ALA A 152 -9.74 15.30 -14.22
N TYR A 153 -9.99 16.62 -14.46
CA TYR A 153 -8.91 17.61 -14.56
C TYR A 153 -7.88 17.49 -13.43
N GLY A 154 -6.61 17.44 -13.77
CA GLY A 154 -5.52 17.30 -12.82
C GLY A 154 -5.19 15.85 -12.41
N TYR A 155 -5.92 14.87 -12.93
CA TYR A 155 -5.70 13.43 -12.66
C TYR A 155 -5.30 12.69 -13.92
N PHE A 156 -4.89 11.43 -13.75
CA PHE A 156 -4.59 10.51 -14.86
C PHE A 156 -5.76 9.58 -15.12
N ALA A 157 -6.11 9.37 -16.39
CA ALA A 157 -7.02 8.31 -16.78
C ALA A 157 -6.44 6.96 -16.30
N TRP A 158 -7.22 6.17 -15.57
CA TRP A 158 -6.69 4.91 -15.03
C TRP A 158 -6.42 3.86 -16.10
N SER A 159 -7.14 3.92 -17.23
CA SER A 159 -6.99 2.98 -18.34
C SER A 159 -7.08 3.69 -19.68
N VAL A 160 -6.06 3.53 -20.50
CA VAL A 160 -5.99 4.07 -21.86
C VAL A 160 -5.50 2.98 -22.82
N ARG A 161 -5.82 3.12 -24.09
CA ARG A 161 -5.28 2.24 -25.14
C ARG A 161 -3.79 2.53 -25.36
N THR A 162 -3.10 1.62 -26.00
CA THR A 162 -1.66 1.79 -26.35
C THR A 162 -1.39 2.96 -27.33
N ASP A 163 -2.44 3.48 -28.00
CA ASP A 163 -2.37 4.70 -28.81
C ASP A 163 -2.75 5.98 -28.03
N GLY A 164 -2.86 5.89 -26.71
CA GLY A 164 -3.14 7.02 -25.82
C GLY A 164 -4.62 7.44 -25.73
N VAL A 165 -5.53 6.74 -26.40
CA VAL A 165 -6.96 7.06 -26.31
C VAL A 165 -7.55 6.50 -24.99
N PRO A 166 -8.20 7.34 -24.15
CA PRO A 166 -8.79 6.88 -22.90
C PRO A 166 -9.87 5.80 -23.12
N ILE A 167 -9.80 4.75 -22.29
CA ILE A 167 -10.86 3.75 -22.13
C ILE A 167 -11.75 4.17 -20.97
N ASP A 168 -11.13 4.61 -19.88
CA ASP A 168 -11.79 5.21 -18.74
C ASP A 168 -10.98 6.42 -18.24
N GLU A 169 -11.63 7.58 -18.30
CA GLU A 169 -11.00 8.88 -18.04
C GLU A 169 -10.83 9.19 -16.55
N MET A 170 -11.50 8.45 -15.66
CA MET A 170 -11.40 8.69 -14.22
C MET A 170 -10.12 8.08 -13.64
N PRO A 171 -9.57 8.65 -12.56
CA PRO A 171 -8.38 8.07 -11.92
C PRO A 171 -8.71 6.83 -11.08
N ALA A 172 -7.68 5.98 -10.91
CA ALA A 172 -7.56 5.00 -9.84
C ALA A 172 -6.46 5.51 -8.88
N PRO A 173 -6.81 5.92 -7.66
CA PRO A 173 -5.91 6.68 -6.78
C PRO A 173 -4.54 6.08 -6.49
N ASP A 174 -4.40 4.75 -6.49
CA ASP A 174 -3.10 4.09 -6.31
C ASP A 174 -2.07 4.51 -7.38
N GLY A 175 -2.51 4.78 -8.60
CA GLY A 175 -1.65 5.30 -9.66
C GLY A 175 -1.07 6.65 -9.29
N GLU A 176 -1.90 7.61 -8.87
CA GLU A 176 -1.47 8.93 -8.43
C GLU A 176 -0.54 8.85 -7.22
N GLU A 177 -0.85 8.01 -6.24
CA GLU A 177 -0.04 7.87 -5.03
C GLU A 177 1.38 7.37 -5.33
N TYR A 178 1.49 6.37 -6.21
CA TYR A 178 2.80 5.86 -6.65
C TYR A 178 3.53 6.86 -7.54
N PHE A 179 2.85 7.59 -8.46
CA PHE A 179 3.47 8.66 -9.25
C PHE A 179 4.09 9.73 -8.35
N ILE A 180 3.32 10.27 -7.38
CA ILE A 180 3.77 11.30 -6.45
C ILE A 180 5.01 10.84 -5.68
N THR A 181 4.96 9.63 -5.13
CA THR A 181 6.06 9.12 -4.31
C THR A 181 7.30 8.83 -5.15
N ALA A 182 7.13 8.25 -6.34
CA ALA A 182 8.23 8.01 -7.28
C ALA A 182 8.89 9.32 -7.74
N LEU A 183 8.11 10.38 -7.96
CA LEU A 183 8.63 11.71 -8.32
C LEU A 183 9.43 12.34 -7.17
N TYR A 184 8.97 12.25 -5.91
CA TYR A 184 9.76 12.69 -4.76
C TYR A 184 11.07 11.91 -4.66
N PHE A 185 11.05 10.59 -4.86
CA PHE A 185 12.27 9.77 -4.86
C PHE A 185 13.21 10.12 -6.01
N ALA A 186 12.67 10.43 -7.19
CA ALA A 186 13.45 10.87 -8.32
C ALA A 186 14.17 12.21 -8.05
N ALA A 187 13.46 13.17 -7.44
CA ALA A 187 14.05 14.45 -7.05
C ALA A 187 15.24 14.27 -6.09
N GLU A 188 15.11 13.38 -5.09
CA GLU A 188 16.20 13.12 -4.14
C GLU A 188 17.35 12.32 -4.77
N ARG A 189 17.05 11.42 -5.69
CA ARG A 189 18.04 10.54 -6.29
C ARG A 189 18.81 11.18 -7.44
N TRP A 190 18.13 11.95 -8.28
CA TRP A 190 18.70 12.49 -9.52
C TRP A 190 18.74 14.02 -9.58
N GLY A 191 18.19 14.67 -8.56
CA GLY A 191 18.01 16.12 -8.55
C GLY A 191 16.81 16.57 -9.38
N GLU A 192 16.62 17.87 -9.41
CA GLU A 192 15.52 18.52 -10.13
C GLU A 192 15.94 18.86 -11.54
N GLY A 193 15.08 18.62 -12.52
CA GLY A 193 15.23 19.03 -13.90
C GLY A 193 14.34 20.24 -14.22
N ASP A 194 14.05 20.42 -15.51
CA ASP A 194 13.19 21.51 -15.99
C ASP A 194 11.84 21.00 -16.49
N GLY A 195 10.78 21.81 -16.33
CA GLY A 195 9.46 21.54 -16.88
C GLY A 195 8.83 20.27 -16.31
N ARG A 196 8.54 19.29 -17.19
CA ARG A 196 7.95 18.01 -16.71
C ARG A 196 8.93 17.14 -15.92
N TYR A 197 10.22 17.42 -15.97
CA TYR A 197 11.27 16.72 -15.22
C TYR A 197 11.75 17.48 -13.97
N ASP A 198 11.10 18.60 -13.63
CA ASP A 198 11.16 19.15 -12.27
C ASP A 198 10.32 18.26 -11.35
N TYR A 199 10.92 17.14 -10.93
CA TYR A 199 10.21 16.04 -10.26
C TYR A 199 9.52 16.50 -8.99
N ARG A 200 10.18 17.34 -8.18
CA ARG A 200 9.59 17.87 -6.94
C ARG A 200 8.37 18.74 -7.23
N ALA A 201 8.47 19.68 -8.18
CA ALA A 201 7.35 20.53 -8.55
C ALA A 201 6.18 19.72 -9.11
N GLN A 202 6.46 18.66 -9.89
CA GLN A 202 5.41 17.74 -10.36
C GLN A 202 4.76 16.96 -9.21
N ALA A 203 5.54 16.43 -8.27
CA ALA A 203 5.02 15.74 -7.09
C ALA A 203 4.14 16.65 -6.23
N GLU A 204 4.59 17.87 -5.93
CA GLU A 204 3.85 18.85 -5.12
C GLU A 204 2.55 19.29 -5.80
N ARG A 205 2.55 19.46 -7.12
CA ARG A 205 1.35 19.78 -7.90
C ARG A 205 0.33 18.65 -7.80
N LEU A 206 0.73 17.41 -8.08
CA LEU A 206 -0.16 16.25 -7.99
C LEU A 206 -0.66 16.05 -6.56
N LEU A 207 0.20 16.23 -5.55
CA LEU A 207 -0.19 16.11 -4.14
C LEU A 207 -1.26 17.16 -3.76
N ALA A 208 -1.14 18.40 -4.28
CA ALA A 208 -2.16 19.43 -4.11
C ALA A 208 -3.47 19.05 -4.82
N ASP A 209 -3.39 18.50 -6.04
CA ASP A 209 -4.58 18.10 -6.81
C ASP A 209 -5.35 16.98 -6.12
N ILE A 210 -4.69 15.95 -5.61
CA ILE A 210 -5.37 14.84 -4.92
C ILE A 210 -6.02 15.25 -3.60
N LEU A 211 -5.52 16.31 -2.94
CA LEU A 211 -6.01 16.75 -1.64
C LEU A 211 -6.96 17.96 -1.74
N HIS A 212 -6.62 19.01 -2.48
CA HIS A 212 -7.29 20.31 -2.41
C HIS A 212 -8.26 20.61 -3.54
N ARG A 213 -8.30 19.76 -4.54
CA ARG A 213 -9.15 19.97 -5.70
C ARG A 213 -10.61 20.14 -5.32
N GLN A 214 -11.22 21.17 -5.88
CA GLN A 214 -12.65 21.43 -5.72
C GLN A 214 -13.46 20.51 -6.64
N PRO A 215 -14.73 20.20 -6.30
CA PRO A 215 -15.60 19.41 -7.16
C PRO A 215 -15.75 20.05 -8.55
N ILE A 216 -15.60 19.26 -9.60
CA ILE A 216 -15.86 19.65 -10.99
C ILE A 216 -16.97 18.78 -11.54
N THR A 217 -18.01 19.43 -12.10
CA THR A 217 -19.08 18.75 -12.84
C THR A 217 -18.90 19.00 -14.32
N GLY A 218 -18.80 17.95 -15.12
CA GLY A 218 -18.58 18.04 -16.56
C GLY A 218 -19.05 16.78 -17.29
N MET A 219 -18.75 16.71 -18.58
CA MET A 219 -19.04 15.56 -19.42
C MET A 219 -17.83 14.63 -19.49
N THR A 220 -18.09 13.34 -19.43
CA THR A 220 -17.15 12.25 -19.72
C THR A 220 -17.72 11.37 -20.81
N ALA A 221 -16.95 10.40 -21.29
CA ALA A 221 -17.45 9.38 -22.20
C ALA A 221 -18.66 8.60 -21.63
N ARG A 222 -18.81 8.56 -20.29
CA ARG A 222 -19.92 7.91 -19.57
C ARG A 222 -21.11 8.82 -19.29
N GLY A 223 -21.08 10.08 -19.71
CA GLY A 223 -22.09 11.10 -19.45
C GLY A 223 -21.66 12.15 -18.43
N GLN A 224 -22.61 12.93 -17.94
CA GLN A 224 -22.34 13.96 -16.94
C GLN A 224 -21.96 13.32 -15.60
N MET A 225 -20.86 13.80 -15.03
CA MET A 225 -20.29 13.32 -13.77
C MET A 225 -19.79 14.49 -12.93
N THR A 226 -19.76 14.31 -11.62
CA THR A 226 -19.08 15.20 -10.69
C THR A 226 -17.94 14.44 -10.04
N ALA A 227 -16.70 14.93 -10.15
CA ALA A 227 -15.56 14.39 -9.44
C ALA A 227 -15.09 15.33 -8.33
N VAL A 228 -14.69 14.75 -7.21
CA VAL A 228 -14.15 15.40 -6.02
C VAL A 228 -12.64 15.13 -5.91
N ASN A 229 -12.00 15.54 -4.82
CA ASN A 229 -10.62 15.16 -4.50
C ASN A 229 -10.49 13.66 -4.19
N LEU A 230 -9.27 13.12 -4.23
CA LEU A 230 -9.01 11.69 -3.99
C LEU A 230 -8.99 11.32 -2.51
N PHE A 231 -8.79 12.28 -1.61
CA PHE A 231 -8.81 12.04 -0.16
C PHE A 231 -10.01 12.71 0.50
N ASP A 232 -10.74 11.96 1.31
CA ASP A 232 -11.80 12.53 2.15
C ASP A 232 -11.19 13.33 3.30
N HIS A 233 -11.49 14.63 3.38
CA HIS A 233 -10.93 15.51 4.40
C HIS A 233 -11.39 15.19 5.82
N GLN A 234 -12.59 14.65 5.98
CA GLN A 234 -13.14 14.30 7.28
C GLN A 234 -12.65 12.92 7.73
N ALA A 235 -12.73 11.93 6.85
CA ALA A 235 -12.30 10.56 7.13
C ALA A 235 -10.78 10.40 7.10
N LYS A 236 -10.04 11.30 6.43
CA LYS A 236 -8.59 11.19 6.19
C LYS A 236 -8.21 9.91 5.41
N MET A 237 -9.11 9.47 4.54
CA MET A 237 -8.97 8.23 3.78
C MET A 237 -8.94 8.50 2.29
N VAL A 238 -8.16 7.70 1.60
CA VAL A 238 -8.20 7.61 0.15
C VAL A 238 -9.56 7.05 -0.29
N ARG A 239 -10.13 7.63 -1.35
CA ARG A 239 -11.36 7.15 -1.97
C ARG A 239 -11.05 6.03 -2.97
N PHE A 240 -12.02 5.18 -3.23
CA PHE A 240 -11.93 4.22 -4.34
C PHE A 240 -11.86 4.94 -5.70
N THR A 241 -12.67 5.97 -5.85
CA THR A 241 -12.75 6.83 -7.05
C THR A 241 -13.24 8.21 -6.64
N PRO A 242 -12.84 9.30 -7.33
CA PRO A 242 -13.36 10.63 -7.06
C PRO A 242 -14.78 10.86 -7.61
N ASP A 243 -15.36 9.93 -8.37
CA ASP A 243 -16.76 10.02 -8.76
C ASP A 243 -17.65 10.16 -7.53
N LEU A 244 -18.36 11.29 -7.42
CA LEU A 244 -19.14 11.64 -6.22
C LEU A 244 -20.16 10.56 -5.84
N ALA A 245 -20.69 9.80 -6.81
CA ALA A 245 -21.64 8.72 -6.55
C ALA A 245 -21.01 7.54 -5.78
N ASN A 246 -19.69 7.34 -5.90
CA ASN A 246 -18.95 6.23 -5.30
C ASN A 246 -17.84 6.69 -4.34
N ALA A 247 -17.70 8.01 -4.10
CA ALA A 247 -16.61 8.60 -3.34
C ALA A 247 -16.64 8.30 -1.82
N ALA A 248 -17.65 7.58 -1.31
CA ALA A 248 -17.76 7.15 0.08
C ALA A 248 -17.13 5.76 0.34
N HIS A 249 -16.53 5.16 -0.67
CA HIS A 249 -15.87 3.85 -0.60
C HIS A 249 -14.36 3.99 -0.78
N THR A 250 -13.63 2.94 -0.41
CA THR A 250 -12.17 2.83 -0.53
C THR A 250 -11.79 1.45 -1.05
N ASP A 251 -10.51 1.27 -1.33
CA ASP A 251 -9.88 -0.01 -1.60
C ASP A 251 -8.78 -0.25 -0.55
N ALA A 252 -8.71 -1.44 0.02
CA ALA A 252 -7.71 -1.74 1.03
C ALA A 252 -6.28 -1.61 0.50
N SER A 253 -6.06 -1.86 -0.78
CA SER A 253 -4.74 -1.76 -1.42
C SER A 253 -4.33 -0.32 -1.76
N TYR A 254 -5.26 0.64 -1.74
CA TYR A 254 -4.95 2.06 -1.96
C TYR A 254 -4.41 2.74 -0.71
N HIS A 255 -4.58 2.15 0.49
CA HIS A 255 -3.99 2.68 1.70
C HIS A 255 -2.48 2.46 1.72
N LEU A 256 -1.71 3.54 1.62
CA LEU A 256 -0.25 3.55 1.55
C LEU A 256 0.37 4.38 2.69
N PRO A 257 0.18 3.98 3.97
CA PRO A 257 0.67 4.76 5.11
C PRO A 257 2.16 5.02 5.07
N ALA A 258 2.96 4.13 4.48
CA ALA A 258 4.39 4.35 4.26
C ALA A 258 4.68 5.60 3.43
N PHE A 259 3.88 5.85 2.38
CA PHE A 259 4.02 7.00 1.50
C PHE A 259 3.46 8.27 2.15
N TYR A 260 2.37 8.18 2.91
CA TYR A 260 1.82 9.33 3.63
C TYR A 260 2.80 9.86 4.68
N GLU A 261 3.58 9.00 5.31
CA GLU A 261 4.68 9.42 6.20
C GLU A 261 5.81 10.11 5.42
N VAL A 262 6.11 9.69 4.18
CA VAL A 262 7.02 10.42 3.29
C VAL A 262 6.45 11.82 3.01
N TRP A 263 5.20 11.92 2.56
CA TRP A 263 4.56 13.20 2.23
C TRP A 263 4.43 14.13 3.45
N ALA A 264 4.25 13.57 4.64
CA ALA A 264 4.26 14.31 5.90
C ALA A 264 5.61 14.96 6.22
N ARG A 265 6.70 14.50 5.61
CA ARG A 265 8.08 15.01 5.82
C ARG A 265 8.55 15.91 4.68
N VAL A 266 8.30 15.52 3.43
CA VAL A 266 8.84 16.21 2.25
C VAL A 266 7.81 17.04 1.48
N GLY A 267 6.51 16.78 1.66
CA GLY A 267 5.44 17.51 1.01
C GLY A 267 5.24 18.94 1.54
N PRO A 268 4.31 19.70 0.95
CA PRO A 268 4.01 21.06 1.36
C PRO A 268 3.73 21.17 2.85
N GLN A 269 4.40 22.11 3.54
CA GLN A 269 4.32 22.25 5.00
C GLN A 269 2.88 22.36 5.52
N ALA A 270 2.02 23.05 4.79
CA ALA A 270 0.61 23.23 5.16
C ALA A 270 -0.17 21.92 5.31
N ASP A 271 0.24 20.87 4.57
CA ASP A 271 -0.49 19.60 4.46
C ASP A 271 0.14 18.47 5.28
N ARG A 272 1.33 18.67 5.84
CA ARG A 272 2.06 17.63 6.59
C ARG A 272 1.27 17.04 7.75
N ALA A 273 0.48 17.86 8.44
CA ALA A 273 -0.39 17.38 9.52
C ALA A 273 -1.49 16.45 9.00
N PHE A 274 -2.09 16.78 7.85
CA PHE A 274 -3.08 15.91 7.19
C PHE A 274 -2.48 14.55 6.86
N TRP A 275 -1.29 14.50 6.26
CA TRP A 275 -0.66 13.26 5.85
C TRP A 275 -0.24 12.37 7.03
N ARG A 276 0.20 12.96 8.15
CA ARG A 276 0.42 12.20 9.40
C ARG A 276 -0.88 11.56 9.91
N GLU A 277 -1.99 12.30 9.91
CA GLU A 277 -3.30 11.76 10.31
C GLU A 277 -3.77 10.68 9.33
N ALA A 278 -3.62 10.87 8.02
CA ALA A 278 -3.98 9.89 7.01
C ALA A 278 -3.19 8.57 7.17
N ALA A 279 -1.92 8.63 7.53
CA ALA A 279 -1.12 7.44 7.83
C ALA A 279 -1.67 6.68 9.05
N LEU A 280 -2.00 7.38 10.13
CA LEU A 280 -2.61 6.77 11.32
C LEU A 280 -3.96 6.12 11.00
N VAL A 281 -4.82 6.84 10.26
CA VAL A 281 -6.14 6.36 9.86
C VAL A 281 -6.03 5.13 8.96
N SER A 282 -5.06 5.09 8.04
CA SER A 282 -4.83 3.93 7.18
C SER A 282 -4.36 2.69 7.96
N ARG A 283 -3.50 2.88 8.98
CA ARG A 283 -3.12 1.79 9.91
C ARG A 283 -4.34 1.26 10.67
N ASP A 284 -5.21 2.14 11.16
CA ASP A 284 -6.46 1.76 11.80
C ASP A 284 -7.44 1.09 10.83
N TYR A 285 -7.48 1.54 9.57
CA TYR A 285 -8.29 0.91 8.53
C TYR A 285 -7.87 -0.53 8.29
N PHE A 286 -6.58 -0.82 8.09
CA PHE A 286 -6.09 -2.20 7.94
C PHE A 286 -6.50 -3.10 9.12
N ALA A 287 -6.37 -2.59 10.35
CA ALA A 287 -6.74 -3.36 11.54
C ALA A 287 -8.24 -3.71 11.59
N ARG A 288 -9.11 -2.86 10.99
CA ARG A 288 -10.56 -3.11 10.89
C ARG A 288 -10.92 -3.99 9.70
N ALA A 289 -10.29 -3.77 8.55
CA ALA A 289 -10.60 -4.46 7.30
C ALA A 289 -10.05 -5.90 7.27
N ALA A 290 -8.90 -6.13 7.93
CA ALA A 290 -8.30 -7.45 8.00
C ALA A 290 -9.14 -8.41 8.85
N HIS A 291 -9.60 -9.50 8.24
CA HIS A 291 -10.43 -10.49 8.92
C HIS A 291 -9.72 -11.07 10.16
N PRO A 292 -10.39 -11.21 11.32
CA PRO A 292 -9.75 -11.51 12.61
C PRO A 292 -9.05 -12.86 12.69
N ARG A 293 -9.35 -13.82 11.82
CA ARG A 293 -8.69 -15.15 11.78
C ARG A 293 -7.69 -15.31 10.66
N THR A 294 -7.97 -14.74 9.48
CA THR A 294 -7.17 -14.96 8.27
C THR A 294 -6.26 -13.79 7.93
N ALA A 295 -6.58 -12.58 8.41
CA ALA A 295 -6.05 -11.30 7.99
C ALA A 295 -6.26 -10.97 6.49
N LEU A 296 -7.14 -11.70 5.79
CA LEU A 296 -7.56 -11.34 4.45
C LEU A 296 -8.39 -10.06 4.48
N THR A 297 -8.15 -9.15 3.54
CA THR A 297 -8.91 -7.92 3.34
C THR A 297 -9.85 -8.07 2.14
N PRO A 298 -10.96 -7.34 2.07
CA PRO A 298 -11.74 -7.29 0.84
C PRO A 298 -10.96 -6.58 -0.28
N ASP A 299 -11.33 -6.83 -1.51
CA ASP A 299 -10.88 -6.08 -2.68
C ASP A 299 -11.32 -4.61 -2.54
N TYR A 300 -12.64 -4.38 -2.36
CA TYR A 300 -13.20 -3.06 -2.09
C TYR A 300 -13.85 -2.99 -0.70
N GLY A 301 -13.77 -1.82 -0.06
CA GLY A 301 -14.27 -1.63 1.29
C GLY A 301 -15.01 -0.32 1.52
N ASN A 302 -15.76 -0.28 2.61
CA ASN A 302 -16.30 0.94 3.16
C ASN A 302 -15.26 1.60 4.09
N PHE A 303 -15.38 2.89 4.36
CA PHE A 303 -14.46 3.61 5.25
C PHE A 303 -14.42 3.07 6.68
N ASP A 304 -15.43 2.31 7.12
CA ASP A 304 -15.44 1.64 8.42
C ASP A 304 -14.70 0.29 8.44
N GLY A 305 -14.17 -0.15 7.29
CA GLY A 305 -13.45 -1.41 7.12
C GLY A 305 -14.32 -2.60 6.73
N THR A 306 -15.65 -2.42 6.63
CA THR A 306 -16.54 -3.48 6.14
C THR A 306 -16.38 -3.69 4.63
N PRO A 307 -16.54 -4.93 4.12
CA PRO A 307 -16.47 -5.21 2.69
C PRO A 307 -17.55 -4.46 1.90
N TRP A 308 -17.20 -4.01 0.70
CA TRP A 308 -18.14 -3.40 -0.23
C TRP A 308 -18.30 -4.26 -1.49
N ALA A 309 -19.47 -4.87 -1.64
CA ALA A 309 -19.87 -5.53 -2.85
C ALA A 309 -20.38 -4.46 -3.85
N ALA A 310 -19.48 -3.97 -4.70
CA ALA A 310 -19.84 -2.94 -5.68
C ALA A 310 -20.92 -3.45 -6.63
N PRO A 311 -21.94 -2.64 -7.02
CA PRO A 311 -23.04 -3.11 -7.86
C PRO A 311 -22.61 -3.71 -9.20
N TRP A 312 -21.49 -3.24 -9.75
CA TRP A 312 -20.92 -3.74 -11.01
C TRP A 312 -19.92 -4.90 -10.81
N ARG A 313 -19.49 -5.16 -9.57
CA ARG A 313 -18.53 -6.22 -9.22
C ARG A 313 -18.83 -6.74 -7.80
N PRO A 314 -19.91 -7.50 -7.60
CA PRO A 314 -20.32 -7.97 -6.27
C PRO A 314 -19.26 -8.80 -5.54
N GLU A 315 -18.39 -9.49 -6.28
CA GLU A 315 -17.28 -10.27 -5.76
C GLU A 315 -16.14 -9.42 -5.17
N SER A 316 -16.17 -8.10 -5.30
CA SER A 316 -15.18 -7.20 -4.68
C SER A 316 -15.20 -7.20 -3.15
N ALA A 317 -16.23 -7.80 -2.53
CA ALA A 317 -16.28 -8.03 -1.09
C ALA A 317 -15.36 -9.19 -0.62
N ASP A 318 -14.82 -9.98 -1.53
CA ASP A 318 -13.91 -11.10 -1.26
C ASP A 318 -12.44 -10.66 -1.36
N PHE A 319 -11.52 -11.52 -0.88
CA PHE A 319 -10.08 -11.36 -1.09
C PHE A 319 -9.71 -11.74 -2.52
N ARG A 320 -9.30 -10.75 -3.29
CA ARG A 320 -8.98 -10.87 -4.72
C ARG A 320 -7.78 -9.98 -5.07
N TYR A 321 -7.47 -9.85 -6.31
CA TYR A 321 -6.35 -9.19 -6.97
C TYR A 321 -5.78 -7.96 -6.25
N ASP A 322 -6.57 -6.90 -6.06
CA ASP A 322 -6.11 -5.66 -5.42
C ASP A 322 -5.82 -5.91 -3.93
N ALA A 323 -6.65 -6.72 -3.26
CA ALA A 323 -6.47 -7.09 -1.86
C ALA A 323 -5.12 -7.79 -1.56
N TRP A 324 -4.47 -8.42 -2.56
CA TRP A 324 -3.15 -9.04 -2.37
C TRP A 324 -2.11 -8.03 -1.90
N ARG A 325 -2.20 -6.78 -2.40
CA ARG A 325 -1.28 -5.70 -2.08
C ARG A 325 -1.43 -5.14 -0.67
N SER A 326 -2.58 -5.36 -0.01
CA SER A 326 -2.81 -4.83 1.35
C SER A 326 -1.73 -5.26 2.33
N ALA A 327 -1.37 -6.56 2.33
CA ALA A 327 -0.33 -7.09 3.21
C ALA A 327 1.07 -6.55 2.86
N MET A 328 1.36 -6.32 1.59
CA MET A 328 2.56 -5.64 1.13
C MET A 328 2.60 -4.21 1.73
N ASN A 329 1.53 -3.44 1.60
CA ASN A 329 1.47 -2.04 2.00
C ASN A 329 1.68 -1.85 3.51
N TRP A 330 0.98 -2.60 4.38
CA TRP A 330 1.21 -2.47 5.82
C TRP A 330 2.58 -3.00 6.25
N SER A 331 3.15 -3.97 5.52
CA SER A 331 4.46 -4.53 5.87
C SER A 331 5.61 -3.61 5.46
N VAL A 332 5.46 -2.88 4.34
CA VAL A 332 6.38 -1.81 3.95
C VAL A 332 6.32 -0.67 4.98
N ASP A 333 5.14 -0.28 5.42
CA ASP A 333 4.96 0.75 6.46
C ASP A 333 5.65 0.33 7.78
N TRP A 334 5.49 -0.92 8.22
CA TRP A 334 6.20 -1.45 9.36
C TRP A 334 7.73 -1.42 9.16
N SER A 335 8.19 -1.90 8.03
CA SER A 335 9.63 -1.93 7.72
C SER A 335 10.26 -0.55 7.74
N TRP A 336 9.58 0.45 7.17
CA TRP A 336 10.12 1.80 7.06
C TRP A 336 10.01 2.59 8.37
N TRP A 337 8.88 2.48 9.08
CA TRP A 337 8.53 3.39 10.17
C TRP A 337 8.38 2.71 11.53
N ALA A 338 8.02 1.43 11.59
CA ALA A 338 7.80 0.64 12.81
C ALA A 338 6.83 1.30 13.82
N LEU A 339 5.78 1.96 13.33
CA LEU A 339 4.88 2.77 14.14
C LEU A 339 3.63 2.02 14.65
N ASP A 340 3.27 0.89 14.04
CA ASP A 340 2.07 0.14 14.41
C ASP A 340 2.33 -1.37 14.57
N PRO A 341 2.47 -1.88 15.79
CA PRO A 341 2.77 -3.29 16.03
C PRO A 341 1.64 -4.25 15.59
N ARG A 342 0.41 -3.76 15.34
CA ARG A 342 -0.68 -4.58 14.79
C ARG A 342 -0.34 -5.14 13.40
N GLN A 343 0.54 -4.47 12.66
CA GLN A 343 1.02 -4.92 11.34
C GLN A 343 1.82 -6.22 11.44
N VAL A 344 2.58 -6.40 12.53
CA VAL A 344 3.28 -7.67 12.85
C VAL A 344 2.26 -8.80 13.05
N GLU A 345 1.23 -8.55 13.87
CA GLU A 345 0.20 -9.53 14.16
C GLU A 345 -0.61 -9.91 12.91
N MET A 346 -0.97 -8.92 12.08
CA MET A 346 -1.68 -9.15 10.82
C MET A 346 -0.86 -9.99 9.86
N SER A 347 0.43 -9.67 9.67
CA SER A 347 1.32 -10.42 8.78
C SER A 347 1.56 -11.86 9.26
N ASN A 348 1.75 -12.07 10.57
CA ASN A 348 1.86 -13.40 11.14
C ASN A 348 0.59 -14.24 10.93
N ARG A 349 -0.58 -13.63 11.06
CA ARG A 349 -1.89 -14.27 10.90
C ARG A 349 -2.17 -14.60 9.43
N LEU A 350 -1.86 -13.68 8.51
CA LEU A 350 -1.99 -13.91 7.08
C LEU A 350 -1.10 -15.09 6.63
N GLN A 351 0.16 -15.08 7.04
CA GLN A 351 1.08 -16.14 6.69
C GLN A 351 0.71 -17.48 7.34
N ALA A 352 0.17 -17.48 8.57
CA ALA A 352 -0.36 -18.69 9.17
C ALA A 352 -1.54 -19.27 8.39
N PHE A 353 -2.43 -18.39 7.86
CA PHE A 353 -3.52 -18.81 7.01
C PHE A 353 -3.02 -19.47 5.73
N PHE A 354 -2.13 -18.83 4.97
CA PHE A 354 -1.63 -19.39 3.70
C PHE A 354 -0.78 -20.64 3.91
N GLU A 355 0.04 -20.70 4.96
CA GLU A 355 0.78 -21.92 5.32
C GLU A 355 -0.17 -23.11 5.55
N ALA A 356 -1.28 -22.87 6.24
CA ALA A 356 -2.30 -23.91 6.48
C ALA A 356 -3.05 -24.36 5.23
N GLN A 357 -3.11 -23.53 4.17
CA GLN A 357 -3.64 -23.92 2.87
C GLN A 357 -2.65 -24.78 2.05
N GLY A 358 -1.37 -24.84 2.46
CA GLY A 358 -0.28 -25.50 1.73
C GLY A 358 0.53 -24.52 0.89
N MET A 359 1.83 -24.44 1.13
CA MET A 359 2.72 -23.45 0.49
C MET A 359 2.79 -23.55 -1.04
N ALA A 360 2.52 -24.72 -1.61
CA ALA A 360 2.51 -24.94 -3.06
C ALA A 360 1.10 -24.93 -3.69
N ASP A 361 0.04 -24.92 -2.87
CA ASP A 361 -1.31 -25.27 -3.31
C ASP A 361 -2.36 -24.19 -3.01
N TYR A 362 -2.02 -23.14 -2.21
CA TYR A 362 -3.00 -22.12 -1.87
C TYR A 362 -3.50 -21.40 -3.12
N GLN A 363 -4.79 -21.04 -3.08
CA GLN A 363 -5.46 -20.35 -4.18
C GLN A 363 -5.21 -18.85 -4.12
N SER A 364 -5.54 -18.14 -5.20
CA SER A 364 -5.42 -16.68 -5.28
C SER A 364 -6.67 -15.94 -4.83
N LEU A 365 -7.81 -16.62 -4.78
CA LEU A 365 -9.11 -16.02 -4.45
C LEU A 365 -9.74 -16.75 -3.27
N TYR A 366 -10.22 -15.95 -2.28
CA TYR A 366 -10.86 -16.46 -1.07
C TYR A 366 -11.99 -15.55 -0.62
N THR A 367 -13.00 -16.15 0.06
CA THR A 367 -13.83 -15.37 0.96
C THR A 367 -12.98 -14.90 2.16
N LEU A 368 -13.37 -13.84 2.85
CA LEU A 368 -12.55 -13.31 3.97
C LEU A 368 -12.39 -14.31 5.11
N ASP A 369 -13.37 -15.19 5.34
CA ASP A 369 -13.27 -16.27 6.34
C ASP A 369 -12.42 -17.47 5.90
N GLY A 370 -11.85 -17.42 4.68
CA GLY A 370 -10.84 -18.36 4.18
C GLY A 370 -11.36 -19.53 3.33
N LYS A 371 -12.60 -19.46 2.82
CA LYS A 371 -13.08 -20.44 1.86
C LYS A 371 -12.46 -20.16 0.47
N PRO A 372 -11.80 -21.14 -0.18
CA PRO A 372 -11.22 -20.93 -1.50
C PRO A 372 -12.28 -20.71 -2.56
N LEU A 373 -12.04 -19.76 -3.46
CA LEU A 373 -12.88 -19.41 -4.60
C LEU A 373 -12.21 -19.77 -5.95
N GLY A 374 -10.96 -20.28 -5.91
CA GLY A 374 -10.20 -20.68 -7.08
C GLY A 374 -9.08 -19.70 -7.46
N GLY A 375 -8.74 -19.66 -8.75
CA GLY A 375 -7.68 -18.82 -9.31
C GLY A 375 -6.31 -19.49 -9.40
N GLY A 376 -6.11 -20.65 -8.76
CA GLY A 376 -4.80 -21.29 -8.66
C GLY A 376 -3.80 -20.45 -7.83
N GLN A 377 -2.58 -20.88 -7.70
CA GLN A 377 -1.51 -20.06 -7.14
C GLN A 377 -0.92 -19.16 -8.24
N THR A 378 -0.83 -17.86 -7.98
CA THR A 378 -0.25 -16.88 -8.90
C THR A 378 1.04 -16.30 -8.34
N THR A 379 1.97 -15.93 -9.21
CA THR A 379 3.24 -15.34 -8.79
C THR A 379 3.02 -14.00 -8.06
N GLY A 380 2.02 -13.21 -8.46
CA GLY A 380 1.68 -11.94 -7.79
C GLY A 380 1.31 -12.13 -6.31
N LEU A 381 0.47 -13.13 -5.99
CA LEU A 381 0.13 -13.43 -4.59
C LEU A 381 1.31 -14.02 -3.82
N VAL A 382 2.12 -14.89 -4.43
CA VAL A 382 3.36 -15.39 -3.81
C VAL A 382 4.29 -14.23 -3.46
N ALA A 383 4.40 -13.26 -4.37
CA ALA A 383 5.22 -12.06 -4.23
C ALA A 383 4.76 -11.19 -3.05
N THR A 384 3.48 -10.84 -2.99
CA THR A 384 2.94 -9.99 -1.91
C THR A 384 2.97 -10.68 -0.55
N ASN A 385 2.73 -11.99 -0.50
CA ASN A 385 2.89 -12.78 0.73
C ASN A 385 4.35 -12.84 1.21
N ALA A 386 5.33 -12.82 0.30
CA ALA A 386 6.74 -12.73 0.68
C ALA A 386 7.08 -11.36 1.26
N VAL A 387 6.53 -10.26 0.71
CA VAL A 387 6.71 -8.91 1.27
C VAL A 387 6.08 -8.78 2.66
N ALA A 388 4.99 -9.52 2.95
CA ALA A 388 4.43 -9.59 4.29
C ALA A 388 5.44 -10.06 5.36
N SER A 389 6.53 -10.72 4.95
CA SER A 389 7.64 -11.14 5.83
C SER A 389 8.46 -9.96 6.38
N LEU A 390 8.33 -8.74 5.83
CA LEU A 390 8.96 -7.54 6.37
C LEU A 390 8.37 -7.15 7.75
N ALA A 391 7.08 -7.41 7.96
CA ALA A 391 6.44 -7.17 9.24
C ALA A 391 6.34 -8.43 10.10
N ALA A 392 6.18 -9.61 9.51
CA ALA A 392 6.07 -10.87 10.26
C ALA A 392 7.35 -11.18 11.04
N ASP A 393 7.22 -11.63 12.30
CA ASP A 393 8.33 -12.03 13.17
C ASP A 393 8.39 -13.54 13.43
N HIS A 394 7.34 -14.29 13.05
CA HIS A 394 7.34 -15.74 13.20
C HIS A 394 8.30 -16.41 12.21
N PRO A 395 9.06 -17.47 12.59
CA PRO A 395 10.05 -18.14 11.72
C PRO A 395 9.52 -18.62 10.36
N ARG A 396 8.19 -18.88 10.24
CA ARG A 396 7.56 -19.27 8.95
C ARG A 396 7.77 -18.24 7.86
N ARG A 397 7.98 -16.95 8.19
CA ARG A 397 8.15 -15.86 7.22
C ARG A 397 9.22 -16.17 6.16
N LEU A 398 10.29 -16.89 6.53
CA LEU A 398 11.34 -17.25 5.59
C LEU A 398 10.90 -18.32 4.57
N ALA A 399 9.84 -19.10 4.84
CA ALA A 399 9.29 -20.02 3.85
C ALA A 399 8.63 -19.26 2.70
N PHE A 400 7.95 -18.11 2.98
CA PHE A 400 7.36 -17.23 1.96
C PHE A 400 8.44 -16.53 1.13
N VAL A 401 9.54 -16.10 1.76
CA VAL A 401 10.69 -15.52 1.05
C VAL A 401 11.32 -16.55 0.10
N ARG A 402 11.49 -17.80 0.55
CA ARG A 402 11.98 -18.88 -0.32
C ARG A 402 10.99 -19.22 -1.43
N ALA A 403 9.68 -19.19 -1.16
CA ALA A 403 8.67 -19.40 -2.20
C ALA A 403 8.75 -18.34 -3.30
N LEU A 404 9.00 -17.06 -2.96
CA LEU A 404 9.27 -16.01 -3.94
C LEU A 404 10.57 -16.28 -4.73
N TRP A 405 11.62 -16.71 -4.04
CA TRP A 405 12.89 -17.03 -4.69
C TRP A 405 12.77 -18.12 -5.77
N GLU A 406 11.95 -19.13 -5.51
CA GLU A 406 11.72 -20.25 -6.45
C GLU A 406 10.82 -19.85 -7.64
N GLN A 407 10.11 -18.71 -7.60
CA GLN A 407 9.30 -18.29 -8.72
C GLN A 407 10.18 -17.92 -9.94
N PRO A 408 9.82 -18.37 -11.14
CA PRO A 408 10.39 -17.83 -12.36
C PRO A 408 9.92 -16.38 -12.57
N VAL A 409 10.66 -15.64 -13.37
CA VAL A 409 10.16 -14.33 -13.83
C VAL A 409 8.89 -14.55 -14.65
N PRO A 410 7.77 -13.86 -14.32
CA PRO A 410 6.53 -14.03 -15.06
C PRO A 410 6.67 -13.78 -16.55
N SER A 411 5.96 -14.60 -17.34
CA SER A 411 5.95 -14.53 -18.80
C SER A 411 4.57 -14.88 -19.37
N GLY A 412 4.36 -14.69 -20.67
CA GLY A 412 3.08 -14.97 -21.31
C GLY A 412 1.99 -13.96 -20.98
N GLN A 413 0.73 -14.41 -21.00
CA GLN A 413 -0.44 -13.54 -20.94
C GLN A 413 -0.58 -12.77 -19.62
N HIS A 414 -0.21 -13.38 -18.48
CA HIS A 414 -0.43 -12.77 -17.15
C HIS A 414 0.81 -12.05 -16.59
N ARG A 415 1.84 -11.84 -17.43
CA ARG A 415 3.11 -11.25 -17.00
C ARG A 415 3.05 -9.81 -16.51
N TYR A 416 2.01 -9.05 -16.83
CA TYR A 416 1.86 -7.67 -16.40
C TYR A 416 1.75 -7.59 -14.86
N TYR A 417 0.63 -7.97 -14.30
CA TYR A 417 0.37 -7.80 -12.86
C TYR A 417 1.31 -8.67 -12.01
N ASP A 418 1.42 -9.96 -12.36
CA ASP A 418 2.33 -10.87 -11.68
C ASP A 418 3.80 -10.40 -11.76
N GLY A 419 4.25 -9.89 -12.91
CA GLY A 419 5.62 -9.43 -13.12
C GLY A 419 5.96 -8.16 -12.37
N MET A 420 5.04 -7.18 -12.35
CA MET A 420 5.23 -5.94 -11.61
C MET A 420 5.30 -6.21 -10.10
N LEU A 421 4.37 -6.98 -9.55
CA LEU A 421 4.40 -7.38 -8.14
C LEU A 421 5.63 -8.24 -7.80
N TYR A 422 6.03 -9.14 -8.70
CA TYR A 422 7.22 -9.97 -8.52
C TYR A 422 8.50 -9.14 -8.41
N LEU A 423 8.72 -8.20 -9.35
CA LEU A 423 9.93 -7.38 -9.34
C LEU A 423 9.96 -6.42 -8.15
N MET A 424 8.81 -5.81 -7.79
CA MET A 424 8.71 -5.01 -6.56
C MET A 424 9.01 -5.86 -5.32
N ALA A 425 8.49 -7.09 -5.23
CA ALA A 425 8.74 -7.97 -4.10
C ALA A 425 10.22 -8.40 -3.98
N LEU A 426 10.91 -8.61 -5.12
CA LEU A 426 12.36 -8.85 -5.09
C LEU A 426 13.10 -7.66 -4.48
N LEU A 427 12.73 -6.42 -4.85
CA LEU A 427 13.31 -5.20 -4.30
C LEU A 427 13.00 -5.03 -2.82
N HIS A 428 11.76 -5.30 -2.40
CA HIS A 428 11.37 -5.23 -0.99
C HIS A 428 12.14 -6.26 -0.14
N CYS A 429 12.20 -7.50 -0.59
CA CYS A 429 12.84 -8.58 0.18
C CYS A 429 14.36 -8.52 0.16
N SER A 430 14.98 -7.77 -0.75
CA SER A 430 16.45 -7.55 -0.82
C SER A 430 16.92 -6.34 0.01
N GLY A 431 16.00 -5.51 0.53
CA GLY A 431 16.33 -4.23 1.15
C GLY A 431 16.71 -3.12 0.16
N ASP A 432 16.44 -3.31 -1.14
CA ASP A 432 16.69 -2.31 -2.19
C ASP A 432 15.49 -1.38 -2.45
N PHE A 433 14.33 -1.70 -1.92
CA PHE A 433 13.17 -0.80 -1.97
C PHE A 433 13.23 0.17 -0.78
N ARG A 434 13.72 1.40 -1.05
CA ARG A 434 14.08 2.38 -0.03
C ARG A 434 13.22 3.64 -0.13
N ALA A 435 13.00 4.30 1.01
CA ALA A 435 12.54 5.67 1.05
C ALA A 435 13.74 6.60 0.76
N TRP A 436 13.69 7.29 -0.38
CA TRP A 436 14.69 8.31 -0.73
C TRP A 436 14.20 9.64 -0.16
N LEU A 437 14.87 10.11 0.89
CA LEU A 437 14.51 11.31 1.64
C LEU A 437 15.73 12.22 1.77
N PRO A 438 15.54 13.56 1.87
CA PRO A 438 16.63 14.49 2.21
C PRO A 438 17.32 14.10 3.52
N GLU A 439 18.65 14.30 3.60
CA GLU A 439 19.47 13.99 4.80
C GLU A 439 18.95 14.67 6.10
N HIS A 440 18.14 15.73 5.97
CA HIS A 440 17.54 16.51 7.06
C HIS A 440 16.01 16.63 6.93
N ALA A 441 15.35 15.59 6.44
CA ALA A 441 13.88 15.55 6.51
C ALA A 441 13.50 15.59 7.99
N ASP A 442 13.08 16.76 8.48
CA ASP A 442 12.72 17.01 9.87
C ASP A 442 11.83 15.90 10.40
N ASP A 443 12.31 15.18 11.40
CA ASP A 443 11.48 14.41 12.32
C ASP A 443 10.58 15.43 13.04
N GLY A 444 9.49 15.84 12.35
CA GLY A 444 8.63 16.91 12.82
C GLY A 444 8.19 16.66 14.27
N ASN A 445 8.86 17.36 15.18
CA ASN A 445 8.46 17.56 16.57
C ASN A 445 7.29 18.56 16.63
#